data_ba798d2896ad3efbea22b75d6bc5c518
#
_entry.id   ba798d2896ad3efbea22b75d6bc5c518
#
_cell.length_a   1.000
_cell.length_b   1.000
_cell.length_c   1.000
_cell.angle_alpha   90.00
_cell.angle_beta   90.00
_cell.angle_gamma   90.00
#
_symmetry.space_group_name_H-M   'P 1'
#
loop_
_entity.id
_entity.type
_entity.pdbx_description
1 polymer ?
#
loop_
_entity_poly.entity_id
_entity_poly.type
_entity_poly.pdbx_seq_one_letter_code
_entity_poly.pdbx_strand_id
1 'polypeptide(L)'
;MNCPHCASASTKEQTQKTTLGYQMFRCPACKRLFNERTGTPFNFLEYPTDVVLLVVLWRLRYKLSLRDLAEMFLERGWEFTHEAVREWETRFAPLIAEQLRTKRRGQAGQSWYVDETYLKVKGKWCYLYRAIDADGNLVVSRLSEK
;
A
#
# COMPACT_ATOMS: atom_id res chain seq x y z
N MET A 1 -14.50 18.31 -5.74
CA MET A 1 -14.21 17.23 -4.73
C MET A 1 -15.19 17.42 -3.58
N ASN A 2 -15.86 16.35 -3.08
CA ASN A 2 -16.77 16.45 -1.95
C ASN A 2 -15.98 16.59 -0.63
N CYS A 3 -16.54 17.35 0.32
CA CYS A 3 -15.92 17.52 1.62
C CYS A 3 -15.88 16.21 2.42
N PRO A 4 -14.70 15.70 2.86
CA PRO A 4 -14.62 14.45 3.60
C PRO A 4 -15.19 14.54 5.03
N HIS A 5 -15.48 15.75 5.52
CA HIS A 5 -16.00 15.95 6.88
C HIS A 5 -17.52 16.03 6.97
N CYS A 6 -18.19 16.54 5.93
CA CYS A 6 -19.65 16.74 5.95
C CYS A 6 -20.34 16.36 4.63
N ALA A 7 -19.63 15.72 3.72
CA ALA A 7 -20.10 15.28 2.40
C ALA A 7 -20.67 16.40 1.49
N SER A 8 -20.55 17.69 1.84
CA SER A 8 -20.99 18.80 1.00
C SER A 8 -20.27 18.79 -0.34
N ALA A 9 -21.00 18.93 -1.43
CA ALA A 9 -20.46 19.05 -2.78
C ALA A 9 -19.87 20.46 -3.06
N SER A 10 -20.30 21.47 -2.29
CA SER A 10 -19.79 22.83 -2.42
C SER A 10 -18.45 22.96 -1.71
N THR A 11 -17.38 23.04 -2.47
CA THR A 11 -16.02 23.24 -1.94
C THR A 11 -15.29 24.32 -2.75
N LYS A 12 -14.45 25.11 -2.09
CA LYS A 12 -13.65 26.16 -2.72
C LYS A 12 -12.19 25.78 -2.69
N GLU A 13 -11.56 25.80 -3.87
CA GLU A 13 -10.12 25.64 -4.00
C GLU A 13 -9.40 26.83 -3.39
N GLN A 14 -8.29 26.58 -2.69
CA GLN A 14 -7.46 27.61 -2.08
C GLN A 14 -6.22 27.80 -2.96
N THR A 15 -5.70 29.02 -2.98
CA THR A 15 -4.43 29.32 -3.67
C THR A 15 -3.24 28.62 -3.01
N GLN A 16 -3.36 28.36 -1.70
CA GLN A 16 -2.30 27.73 -0.90
C GLN A 16 -2.29 26.21 -1.09
N LYS A 17 -1.09 25.64 -1.22
CA LYS A 17 -0.82 24.20 -1.22
C LYS A 17 -0.17 23.76 0.08
N THR A 18 -0.21 22.47 0.37
CA THR A 18 0.58 21.89 1.46
C THR A 18 2.08 21.95 1.14
N THR A 19 2.94 21.71 2.14
CA THR A 19 4.41 21.61 1.96
C THR A 19 4.81 20.52 0.95
N LEU A 20 4.00 19.48 0.79
CA LEU A 20 4.17 18.40 -0.18
C LEU A 20 3.54 18.69 -1.55
N GLY A 21 3.02 19.89 -1.78
CA GLY A 21 2.44 20.32 -3.06
C GLY A 21 0.96 19.94 -3.28
N TYR A 22 0.28 19.30 -2.32
CA TYR A 22 -1.13 18.95 -2.44
C TYR A 22 -2.04 20.16 -2.38
N GLN A 23 -3.01 20.22 -3.29
CA GLN A 23 -3.98 21.29 -3.36
C GLN A 23 -4.88 21.32 -2.12
N MET A 24 -5.08 22.51 -1.52
CA MET A 24 -5.96 22.71 -0.38
C MET A 24 -7.35 23.17 -0.82
N PHE A 25 -8.37 22.67 -0.14
CA PHE A 25 -9.77 23.03 -0.34
C PHE A 25 -10.40 23.48 0.97
N ARG A 26 -11.35 24.40 0.90
CA ARG A 26 -12.17 24.83 2.05
C ARG A 26 -13.63 24.51 1.80
N CYS A 27 -14.27 23.89 2.78
CA CYS A 27 -15.70 23.65 2.76
C CYS A 27 -16.44 24.85 3.34
N PRO A 28 -17.36 25.51 2.60
CA PRO A 28 -18.16 26.62 3.13
C PRO A 28 -19.16 26.17 4.20
N ALA A 29 -19.66 24.93 4.15
CA ALA A 29 -20.64 24.39 5.06
C ALA A 29 -20.05 24.12 6.46
N CYS A 30 -18.95 23.36 6.56
CA CYS A 30 -18.33 23.03 7.85
C CYS A 30 -17.08 23.87 8.17
N LYS A 31 -16.69 24.79 7.28
CA LYS A 31 -15.54 25.73 7.38
C LYS A 31 -14.16 25.07 7.51
N ARG A 32 -14.06 23.74 7.40
CA ARG A 32 -12.81 22.98 7.52
C ARG A 32 -12.00 23.02 6.22
N LEU A 33 -10.66 23.01 6.39
CA LEU A 33 -9.71 22.80 5.31
C LEU A 33 -9.45 21.30 5.12
N PHE A 34 -9.23 20.89 3.90
CA PHE A 34 -8.90 19.51 3.55
C PHE A 34 -8.12 19.46 2.23
N ASN A 35 -7.54 18.33 1.94
CA ASN A 35 -6.89 17.99 0.67
C ASN A 35 -7.31 16.57 0.24
N GLU A 36 -6.78 16.08 -0.87
CA GLU A 36 -7.09 14.75 -1.39
C GLU A 36 -6.69 13.58 -0.46
N ARG A 37 -5.76 13.82 0.49
CA ARG A 37 -5.33 12.82 1.48
C ARG A 37 -6.21 12.78 2.73
N THR A 38 -6.98 13.84 2.96
CA THR A 38 -7.84 13.97 4.16
C THR A 38 -8.89 12.88 4.20
N GLY A 39 -8.95 12.13 5.31
CA GLY A 39 -9.85 10.99 5.48
C GLY A 39 -9.37 9.70 4.82
N THR A 40 -8.19 9.70 4.21
CA THR A 40 -7.56 8.50 3.65
C THR A 40 -6.48 7.94 4.58
N PRO A 41 -6.05 6.69 4.40
CA PRO A 41 -4.90 6.12 5.13
C PRO A 41 -3.59 6.90 4.92
N PHE A 42 -3.51 7.74 3.88
CA PHE A 42 -2.32 8.55 3.54
C PHE A 42 -2.31 9.93 4.22
N ASN A 43 -3.34 10.25 4.99
CA ASN A 43 -3.36 11.50 5.75
C ASN A 43 -2.24 11.51 6.79
N PHE A 44 -1.68 12.70 7.05
CA PHE A 44 -0.55 12.93 7.98
C PHE A 44 0.79 12.29 7.60
N LEU A 45 0.96 11.74 6.42
CA LEU A 45 2.29 11.33 5.96
C LEU A 45 3.16 12.56 5.69
N GLU A 46 4.40 12.52 6.16
CA GLU A 46 5.42 13.57 5.94
C GLU A 46 6.02 13.50 4.54
N TYR A 47 5.80 12.39 3.82
CA TYR A 47 6.30 12.14 2.48
C TYR A 47 5.16 12.06 1.46
N PRO A 48 5.44 12.30 0.16
CA PRO A 48 4.46 12.11 -0.90
C PRO A 48 3.91 10.68 -0.94
N THR A 49 2.63 10.55 -1.25
CA THR A 49 1.94 9.26 -1.25
C THR A 49 2.55 8.25 -2.23
N ASP A 50 2.95 8.74 -3.41
CA ASP A 50 3.59 7.93 -4.46
C ASP A 50 4.94 7.37 -4.03
N VAL A 51 5.76 8.17 -3.34
CA VAL A 51 7.05 7.73 -2.77
C VAL A 51 6.82 6.64 -1.73
N VAL A 52 5.91 6.85 -0.77
CA VAL A 52 5.61 5.85 0.27
C VAL A 52 5.09 4.55 -0.32
N LEU A 53 4.16 4.64 -1.28
CA LEU A 53 3.62 3.46 -1.97
C LEU A 53 4.71 2.73 -2.76
N LEU A 54 5.60 3.46 -3.44
CA LEU A 54 6.70 2.86 -4.20
C LEU A 54 7.65 2.08 -3.29
N VAL A 55 8.03 2.65 -2.13
CA VAL A 55 8.86 1.97 -1.11
C VAL A 55 8.20 0.67 -0.66
N VAL A 56 6.92 0.70 -0.30
CA VAL A 56 6.18 -0.49 0.16
C VAL A 56 6.06 -1.53 -0.95
N LEU A 57 5.75 -1.11 -2.18
CA LEU A 57 5.67 -2.01 -3.33
C LEU A 57 7.02 -2.68 -3.62
N TRP A 58 8.13 -1.95 -3.56
CA TRP A 58 9.46 -2.51 -3.76
C TRP A 58 9.82 -3.50 -2.66
N ARG A 59 9.48 -3.19 -1.41
CA ARG A 59 9.64 -4.12 -0.28
C ARG A 59 8.92 -5.45 -0.53
N LEU A 60 7.66 -5.37 -0.94
CA LEU A 60 6.82 -6.55 -1.17
C LEU A 60 7.25 -7.34 -2.43
N ARG A 61 7.68 -6.63 -3.47
CA ARG A 61 8.02 -7.25 -4.77
C ARG A 61 9.41 -7.85 -4.80
N TYR A 62 10.42 -7.14 -4.29
CA TYR A 62 11.83 -7.48 -4.47
C TYR A 62 12.49 -8.03 -3.21
N LYS A 63 11.75 -8.14 -2.10
CA LYS A 63 12.24 -8.64 -0.80
C LYS A 63 13.49 -7.88 -0.29
N LEU A 64 13.64 -6.62 -0.66
CA LEU A 64 14.71 -5.75 -0.19
C LEU A 64 14.63 -5.59 1.33
N SER A 65 15.76 -5.45 2.01
CA SER A 65 15.76 -5.13 3.44
C SER A 65 15.21 -3.72 3.67
N LEU A 66 14.77 -3.43 4.89
CA LEU A 66 14.28 -2.08 5.24
C LEU A 66 15.40 -1.03 5.12
N ARG A 67 16.65 -1.45 5.38
CA ARG A 67 17.83 -0.58 5.29
C ARG A 67 18.22 -0.31 3.85
N ASP A 68 18.23 -1.35 2.99
CA ASP A 68 18.51 -1.19 1.56
C ASP A 68 17.55 -0.18 0.94
N LEU A 69 16.26 -0.24 1.31
CA LEU A 69 15.27 0.72 0.82
C LEU A 69 15.56 2.15 1.28
N ALA A 70 15.89 2.36 2.56
CA ALA A 70 16.24 3.68 3.05
C ALA A 70 17.46 4.24 2.33
N GLU A 71 18.50 3.43 2.10
CA GLU A 71 19.71 3.80 1.38
C GLU A 71 19.44 4.12 -0.10
N MET A 72 18.72 3.24 -0.80
CA MET A 72 18.35 3.44 -2.22
C MET A 72 17.53 4.72 -2.46
N PHE A 73 16.68 5.10 -1.51
CA PHE A 73 15.88 6.32 -1.61
C PHE A 73 16.66 7.56 -1.17
N LEU A 74 17.61 7.43 -0.25
CA LEU A 74 18.54 8.50 0.10
C LEU A 74 19.34 8.95 -1.14
N GLU A 75 19.83 8.04 -1.97
CA GLU A 75 20.49 8.33 -3.25
C GLU A 75 19.59 9.12 -4.23
N ARG A 76 18.28 9.06 -4.05
CA ARG A 76 17.26 9.77 -4.84
C ARG A 76 16.77 11.07 -4.19
N GLY A 77 17.43 11.48 -3.10
CA GLY A 77 17.08 12.70 -2.36
C GLY A 77 15.92 12.56 -1.38
N TRP A 78 15.53 11.31 -1.04
CA TRP A 78 14.51 11.04 -0.02
C TRP A 78 15.16 10.50 1.24
N GLU A 79 15.19 11.30 2.30
CA GLU A 79 15.77 10.91 3.58
C GLU A 79 14.68 10.41 4.53
N PHE A 80 14.69 9.12 4.86
CA PHE A 80 13.82 8.49 5.87
C PHE A 80 14.53 7.27 6.50
N THR A 81 14.10 6.92 7.70
CA THR A 81 14.69 5.81 8.44
C THR A 81 14.09 4.45 8.02
N HIS A 82 14.83 3.38 8.25
CA HIS A 82 14.31 2.01 8.06
C HIS A 82 13.11 1.68 8.98
N GLU A 83 12.95 2.38 10.11
CA GLU A 83 11.77 2.27 10.96
C GLU A 83 10.54 2.90 10.30
N ALA A 84 10.69 4.03 9.60
CA ALA A 84 9.60 4.60 8.81
C ALA A 84 9.14 3.61 7.72
N VAL A 85 10.08 2.94 7.04
CA VAL A 85 9.74 1.89 6.06
C VAL A 85 8.96 0.74 6.70
N ARG A 86 9.33 0.32 7.92
CA ARG A 86 8.62 -0.73 8.68
C ARG A 86 7.19 -0.29 9.02
N GLU A 87 7.01 0.93 9.47
CA GLU A 87 5.69 1.49 9.77
C GLU A 87 4.82 1.53 8.50
N TRP A 88 5.37 2.02 7.38
CA TRP A 88 4.66 2.05 6.12
C TRP A 88 4.29 0.65 5.61
N GLU A 89 5.20 -0.32 5.69
CA GLU A 89 4.92 -1.72 5.34
C GLU A 89 3.75 -2.25 6.18
N THR A 90 3.80 -2.08 7.50
CA THR A 90 2.76 -2.55 8.42
C THR A 90 1.40 -1.91 8.12
N ARG A 91 1.39 -0.62 7.80
CA ARG A 91 0.17 0.16 7.57
C ARG A 91 -0.43 -0.07 6.19
N PHE A 92 0.39 -0.14 5.14
CA PHE A 92 -0.09 -0.12 3.75
C PHE A 92 -0.09 -1.49 3.07
N ALA A 93 0.75 -2.46 3.49
CA ALA A 93 0.76 -3.78 2.87
C ALA A 93 -0.60 -4.49 2.91
N PRO A 94 -1.39 -4.45 4.03
CA PRO A 94 -2.73 -5.04 4.05
C PRO A 94 -3.69 -4.38 3.06
N LEU A 95 -3.63 -3.06 2.89
CA LEU A 95 -4.47 -2.31 1.96
C LEU A 95 -4.15 -2.65 0.51
N ILE A 96 -2.86 -2.75 0.18
CA ILE A 96 -2.40 -3.17 -1.16
C ILE A 96 -2.85 -4.61 -1.43
N ALA A 97 -2.69 -5.52 -0.46
CA ALA A 97 -3.10 -6.92 -0.60
C ALA A 97 -4.60 -7.05 -0.87
N GLU A 98 -5.44 -6.28 -0.18
CA GLU A 98 -6.89 -6.27 -0.40
C GLU A 98 -7.26 -5.76 -1.80
N GLN A 99 -6.64 -4.67 -2.25
CA GLN A 99 -6.83 -4.14 -3.60
C GLN A 99 -6.42 -5.14 -4.69
N LEU A 100 -5.31 -5.86 -4.46
CA LEU A 100 -4.87 -6.89 -5.40
C LEU A 100 -5.81 -8.10 -5.41
N ARG A 101 -6.36 -8.49 -4.26
CA ARG A 101 -7.36 -9.57 -4.18
C ARG A 101 -8.63 -9.24 -4.93
N THR A 102 -9.15 -8.02 -4.78
CA THR A 102 -10.37 -7.58 -5.49
C THR A 102 -10.16 -7.54 -7.00
N LYS A 103 -8.99 -7.10 -7.47
CA LYS A 103 -8.66 -7.07 -8.90
C LYS A 103 -8.41 -8.47 -9.49
N ARG A 104 -7.96 -9.43 -8.66
CA ARG A 104 -7.65 -10.81 -9.08
C ARG A 104 -8.85 -11.76 -9.05
N ARG A 105 -10.06 -11.30 -8.78
CA ARG A 105 -11.30 -12.09 -8.91
C ARG A 105 -11.65 -12.32 -10.38
N GLY A 106 -10.70 -12.85 -11.15
CA GLY A 106 -10.90 -13.38 -12.49
C GLY A 106 -11.39 -14.83 -12.45
N GLN A 107 -11.87 -15.34 -13.56
CA GLN A 107 -12.19 -16.77 -13.71
C GLN A 107 -10.87 -17.55 -13.62
N ALA A 108 -10.77 -18.44 -12.63
CA ALA A 108 -9.67 -19.38 -12.57
C ALA A 108 -9.80 -20.38 -13.74
N GLY A 109 -8.70 -20.64 -14.44
CA GLY A 109 -8.64 -21.63 -15.50
C GLY A 109 -8.99 -23.04 -14.96
N GLN A 110 -9.40 -23.95 -15.84
CA GLN A 110 -9.80 -25.31 -15.45
C GLN A 110 -8.63 -26.19 -14.99
N SER A 111 -7.40 -25.89 -15.42
CA SER A 111 -6.19 -26.64 -15.07
C SER A 111 -5.34 -25.88 -14.10
N TRP A 112 -4.96 -26.52 -12.99
CA TRP A 112 -4.18 -25.91 -11.93
C TRP A 112 -2.87 -26.68 -11.70
N TYR A 113 -1.81 -25.96 -11.43
CA TYR A 113 -0.53 -26.49 -10.97
C TYR A 113 -0.38 -26.13 -9.49
N VAL A 114 -0.10 -27.12 -8.66
CA VAL A 114 0.10 -26.93 -7.20
C VAL A 114 1.58 -27.07 -6.90
N ASP A 115 2.12 -26.09 -6.19
CA ASP A 115 3.49 -26.05 -5.70
C ASP A 115 3.51 -25.96 -4.18
N GLU A 116 4.48 -26.61 -3.56
CA GLU A 116 4.71 -26.63 -2.13
C GLU A 116 6.08 -26.02 -1.82
N THR A 117 6.11 -25.05 -0.94
CA THR A 117 7.34 -24.41 -0.52
C THR A 117 7.46 -24.42 1.01
N TYR A 118 8.62 -24.82 1.52
CA TYR A 118 8.93 -24.73 2.93
C TYR A 118 9.35 -23.32 3.30
N LEU A 119 8.79 -22.79 4.37
CA LEU A 119 9.21 -21.52 4.92
C LEU A 119 9.08 -21.47 6.44
N LYS A 120 9.90 -20.65 7.07
CA LYS A 120 9.91 -20.49 8.52
C LYS A 120 9.13 -19.24 8.90
N VAL A 121 8.01 -19.42 9.63
CA VAL A 121 7.16 -18.34 10.11
C VAL A 121 7.25 -18.29 11.64
N LYS A 122 7.68 -17.15 12.18
CA LYS A 122 7.85 -16.97 13.65
C LYS A 122 8.62 -18.11 14.33
N GLY A 123 9.67 -18.61 13.66
CA GLY A 123 10.50 -19.68 14.18
C GLY A 123 10.00 -21.10 13.91
N LYS A 124 8.78 -21.30 13.45
CA LYS A 124 8.18 -22.61 13.10
C LYS A 124 8.26 -22.87 11.61
N TRP A 125 8.50 -24.11 11.23
CA TRP A 125 8.43 -24.56 9.85
C TRP A 125 6.99 -24.73 9.40
N CYS A 126 6.65 -24.14 8.26
CA CYS A 126 5.33 -24.18 7.66
C CYS A 126 5.43 -24.58 6.19
N TYR A 127 4.36 -25.16 5.67
CA TYR A 127 4.18 -25.42 4.25
C TYR A 127 3.34 -24.31 3.62
N LEU A 128 3.85 -23.69 2.58
CA LEU A 128 3.08 -22.79 1.72
C LEU A 128 2.68 -23.53 0.46
N TYR A 129 1.41 -23.88 0.36
CA TYR A 129 0.80 -24.41 -0.85
C TYR A 129 0.32 -23.27 -1.73
N ARG A 130 0.66 -23.33 -3.01
CA ARG A 130 0.21 -22.36 -4.01
C ARG A 130 -0.36 -23.12 -5.20
N ALA A 131 -1.55 -22.74 -5.64
CA ALA A 131 -2.11 -23.21 -6.90
C ALA A 131 -2.14 -22.05 -7.89
N ILE A 132 -1.62 -22.28 -9.09
CA ILE A 132 -1.65 -21.36 -10.22
C ILE A 132 -2.41 -22.00 -11.38
N ASP A 133 -3.10 -21.18 -12.18
CA ASP A 133 -3.72 -21.67 -13.41
C ASP A 133 -2.71 -21.75 -14.58
N ALA A 134 -3.19 -22.22 -15.72
CA ALA A 134 -2.36 -22.36 -16.93
C ALA A 134 -1.81 -21.00 -17.43
N ASP A 135 -2.47 -19.89 -17.09
CA ASP A 135 -2.06 -18.53 -17.45
C ASP A 135 -1.10 -17.92 -16.40
N GLY A 136 -0.74 -18.68 -15.36
CA GLY A 136 0.16 -18.25 -14.28
C GLY A 136 -0.51 -17.38 -13.20
N ASN A 137 -1.82 -17.27 -13.18
CA ASN A 137 -2.53 -16.53 -12.14
C ASN A 137 -2.62 -17.36 -10.85
N LEU A 138 -2.41 -16.71 -9.72
CA LEU A 138 -2.54 -17.36 -8.41
C LEU A 138 -4.04 -17.64 -8.13
N VAL A 139 -4.41 -18.89 -8.08
CA VAL A 139 -5.79 -19.35 -7.78
C VAL A 139 -6.01 -19.35 -6.28
N VAL A 140 -5.11 -20.01 -5.54
CA VAL A 140 -5.18 -20.10 -4.08
C VAL A 140 -3.78 -20.20 -3.48
N SER A 141 -3.64 -19.68 -2.26
CA SER A 141 -2.46 -19.95 -1.42
C SER A 141 -2.92 -20.33 -0.01
N ARG A 142 -2.31 -21.37 0.55
CA ARG A 142 -2.61 -21.84 1.90
C ARG A 142 -1.33 -22.07 2.68
N LEU A 143 -1.25 -21.52 3.87
CA LEU A 143 -0.19 -21.80 4.83
C LEU A 143 -0.69 -22.85 5.82
N SER A 144 0.08 -23.92 6.02
CA SER A 144 -0.21 -24.97 6.99
C SER A 144 0.99 -25.14 7.92
N GLU A 145 0.75 -25.29 9.21
CA GLU A 145 1.77 -25.75 10.15
C GLU A 145 2.04 -27.24 9.91
N LYS A 146 3.29 -27.65 10.17
CA LYS A 146 3.72 -29.06 10.08
C LYS A 146 3.14 -29.85 11.26
#